data_c04c6245bd0cb46d077f303da66f0e3c
#
_entry.id   c04c6245bd0cb46d077f303da66f0e3c
#
_cell.length_a   1.000
_cell.length_b   1.000
_cell.length_c   1.000
_cell.angle_alpha   90.00
_cell.angle_beta   90.00
_cell.angle_gamma   90.00
#
_symmetry.space_group_name_H-M   'P 1'
#
loop_
_entity.id
_entity.type
_entity.pdbx_description
1 polymer ?
#
loop_
_entity_poly.entity_id
_entity_poly.type
_entity_poly.pdbx_seq_one_letter_code
_entity_poly.pdbx_strand_id
1 'polypeptide(L)'
;MLVAGLFLGISIWIYVLYKRETSSLEFQFGNQINDISSELNLKKQEIESLKNDDQYKKNLALEGEIKNIQKTYDEAVKSYEDLIDLRVDISKNQKIYSKFSQILAFLSKGNYASANDNLLILEKEINSLRATLASKSAVAVLEVKKSNETPDSGYSRQGVEVDGETFVIDILAASLDSTKVIVETSSESDCVNNCPVSTLADFVSRGGGFAGINGPYFCPAEYPSCSGKTNSFDTLLMNKNKYYFNSSNNVYSSVPALIFSGNSARLVGKSSDWGRDTGVDSVIASQPLLLSGGEIRYGNDNDTKRTQKGSRSFIAYKGNLVYIGVVRNATVAEVAKVLKTLGIEGALNLDSGGSTTFWVNGKYVAGPGRQTPFGIVLVKK
;
A
#
# COMPACT_ATOMS: atom_id res chain seq x y z
N MET A 1 -36.04 -10.41 -87.43
CA MET A 1 -36.42 -11.44 -86.44
C MET A 1 -35.27 -12.41 -86.06
N LEU A 2 -34.39 -12.80 -86.97
CA LEU A 2 -33.32 -13.77 -86.71
C LEU A 2 -32.24 -13.26 -85.65
N VAL A 3 -31.89 -11.98 -85.60
CA VAL A 3 -30.87 -11.42 -84.66
C VAL A 3 -31.39 -11.39 -83.24
N ALA A 4 -32.65 -11.10 -82.99
CA ALA A 4 -33.26 -11.09 -81.65
C ALA A 4 -33.33 -12.49 -81.02
N GLY A 5 -33.54 -13.53 -81.81
CA GLY A 5 -33.54 -14.92 -81.39
C GLY A 5 -32.12 -15.39 -80.93
N LEU A 6 -31.14 -14.94 -81.67
CA LEU A 6 -29.72 -15.28 -81.31
C LEU A 6 -29.28 -14.67 -79.98
N PHE A 7 -29.66 -13.41 -79.72
CA PHE A 7 -29.38 -12.74 -78.43
C PHE A 7 -30.09 -13.40 -77.23
N LEU A 8 -31.34 -13.81 -77.44
CA LEU A 8 -32.11 -14.53 -76.42
C LEU A 8 -31.49 -15.90 -76.11
N GLY A 9 -31.07 -16.63 -77.16
CA GLY A 9 -30.38 -17.92 -77.00
C GLY A 9 -29.05 -17.81 -76.24
N ILE A 10 -28.27 -16.81 -76.58
CA ILE A 10 -26.99 -16.55 -75.88
C ILE A 10 -27.20 -16.15 -74.38
N SER A 11 -28.20 -15.30 -74.12
CA SER A 11 -28.54 -14.89 -72.76
C SER A 11 -29.03 -16.06 -71.89
N ILE A 12 -29.86 -16.94 -72.44
CA ILE A 12 -30.31 -18.16 -71.76
C ILE A 12 -29.14 -19.11 -71.50
N TRP A 13 -28.25 -19.25 -72.46
CA TRP A 13 -27.10 -20.12 -72.36
C TRP A 13 -26.09 -19.59 -71.24
N ILE A 14 -25.84 -18.31 -71.26
CA ILE A 14 -25.02 -17.64 -70.18
C ILE A 14 -25.70 -17.82 -68.84
N TYR A 15 -26.98 -17.62 -68.71
CA TYR A 15 -27.75 -17.82 -67.48
C TYR A 15 -27.66 -19.27 -66.95
N VAL A 16 -27.80 -20.25 -67.89
CA VAL A 16 -27.66 -21.67 -67.51
C VAL A 16 -26.27 -22.02 -67.05
N LEU A 17 -25.23 -21.49 -67.76
CA LEU A 17 -23.84 -21.68 -67.32
C LEU A 17 -23.58 -21.05 -65.93
N TYR A 18 -24.00 -19.80 -65.73
CA TYR A 18 -23.89 -19.09 -64.46
C TYR A 18 -24.59 -19.85 -63.33
N LYS A 19 -25.81 -20.32 -63.55
CA LYS A 19 -26.59 -21.10 -62.60
C LYS A 19 -25.91 -22.46 -62.26
N ARG A 20 -25.29 -23.08 -63.23
CA ARG A 20 -24.60 -24.37 -63.10
C ARG A 20 -23.27 -24.15 -62.27
N GLU A 21 -22.59 -23.06 -62.53
CA GLU A 21 -21.35 -22.71 -61.82
C GLU A 21 -21.63 -22.31 -60.35
N THR A 22 -22.65 -21.49 -60.09
CA THR A 22 -23.10 -21.14 -58.76
C THR A 22 -23.56 -22.36 -57.95
N SER A 23 -24.36 -23.27 -58.57
CA SER A 23 -24.75 -24.52 -57.89
C SER A 23 -23.59 -25.43 -57.58
N SER A 24 -22.56 -25.48 -58.43
CA SER A 24 -21.35 -26.26 -58.20
C SER A 24 -20.54 -25.69 -57.04
N LEU A 25 -20.41 -24.35 -56.97
CA LEU A 25 -19.75 -23.63 -55.88
C LEU A 25 -20.52 -23.80 -54.56
N GLU A 26 -21.83 -23.66 -54.55
CA GLU A 26 -22.67 -23.90 -53.37
C GLU A 26 -22.54 -25.31 -52.86
N PHE A 27 -22.49 -26.32 -53.74
CA PHE A 27 -22.26 -27.72 -53.35
C PHE A 27 -20.87 -27.93 -52.79
N GLN A 28 -19.82 -27.33 -53.37
CA GLN A 28 -18.44 -27.43 -52.85
C GLN A 28 -18.32 -26.77 -51.51
N PHE A 29 -18.86 -25.53 -51.32
CA PHE A 29 -18.88 -24.85 -50.04
C PHE A 29 -19.68 -25.62 -48.98
N GLY A 30 -20.83 -26.19 -49.35
CA GLY A 30 -21.65 -27.03 -48.48
C GLY A 30 -20.85 -28.24 -47.94
N ASN A 31 -20.14 -28.91 -48.84
CA ASN A 31 -19.28 -30.04 -48.45
C ASN A 31 -18.11 -29.60 -47.53
N GLN A 32 -17.42 -28.48 -47.84
CA GLN A 32 -16.37 -27.95 -47.01
C GLN A 32 -16.89 -27.56 -45.62
N ILE A 33 -18.07 -26.93 -45.53
CA ILE A 33 -18.67 -26.58 -44.22
C ILE A 33 -19.01 -27.85 -43.44
N ASN A 34 -19.53 -28.91 -44.09
CA ASN A 34 -19.81 -30.17 -43.42
C ASN A 34 -18.53 -30.86 -42.92
N ASP A 35 -17.47 -30.86 -43.72
CA ASP A 35 -16.17 -31.43 -43.35
C ASP A 35 -15.55 -30.68 -42.15
N ILE A 36 -15.54 -29.34 -42.20
CA ILE A 36 -15.06 -28.52 -41.10
C ILE A 36 -15.90 -28.71 -39.83
N SER A 37 -17.22 -28.82 -39.98
CA SER A 37 -18.13 -29.09 -38.85
C SER A 37 -17.90 -30.44 -38.23
N SER A 38 -17.65 -31.47 -39.04
CA SER A 38 -17.31 -32.83 -38.54
C SER A 38 -15.95 -32.85 -37.82
N GLU A 39 -14.93 -32.19 -38.37
CA GLU A 39 -13.63 -32.05 -37.76
C GLU A 39 -13.72 -31.28 -36.43
N LEU A 40 -14.48 -30.19 -36.40
CA LEU A 40 -14.71 -29.43 -35.15
C LEU A 40 -15.38 -30.28 -34.07
N ASN A 41 -16.34 -31.13 -34.44
CA ASN A 41 -17.02 -32.03 -33.51
C ASN A 41 -16.05 -33.10 -32.96
N LEU A 42 -15.20 -33.66 -33.82
CA LEU A 42 -14.16 -34.61 -33.40
C LEU A 42 -13.17 -33.95 -32.43
N LYS A 43 -12.72 -32.73 -32.74
CA LYS A 43 -11.82 -31.98 -31.85
C LYS A 43 -12.46 -31.63 -30.52
N LYS A 44 -13.78 -31.30 -30.51
CA LYS A 44 -14.50 -31.10 -29.24
C LYS A 44 -14.56 -32.36 -28.39
N GLN A 45 -14.80 -33.52 -29.00
CA GLN A 45 -14.82 -34.81 -28.31
C GLN A 45 -13.43 -35.17 -27.77
N GLU A 46 -12.36 -34.92 -28.53
CA GLU A 46 -10.99 -35.12 -28.12
C GLU A 46 -10.63 -34.23 -26.90
N ILE A 47 -11.00 -32.96 -26.91
CA ILE A 47 -10.83 -32.03 -25.79
C ILE A 47 -11.61 -32.49 -24.55
N GLU A 48 -12.84 -32.96 -24.69
CA GLU A 48 -13.61 -33.51 -23.55
C GLU A 48 -13.00 -34.79 -22.99
N SER A 49 -12.50 -35.65 -23.86
CA SER A 49 -11.78 -36.86 -23.45
C SER A 49 -10.51 -36.52 -22.67
N LEU A 50 -9.71 -35.54 -23.14
CA LEU A 50 -8.50 -35.07 -22.47
C LEU A 50 -8.80 -34.39 -21.12
N LYS A 51 -9.89 -33.65 -21.00
CA LYS A 51 -10.35 -33.06 -19.73
C LYS A 51 -10.78 -34.11 -18.71
N ASN A 52 -11.26 -35.26 -19.15
CA ASN A 52 -11.66 -36.37 -18.31
C ASN A 52 -10.52 -37.33 -17.99
N ASP A 53 -9.32 -37.16 -18.57
CA ASP A 53 -8.15 -37.95 -18.30
C ASP A 53 -7.74 -37.84 -16.81
N ASP A 54 -7.38 -38.97 -16.22
CA ASP A 54 -6.91 -39.05 -14.84
C ASP A 54 -5.71 -38.13 -14.57
N GLN A 55 -4.84 -37.96 -15.57
CA GLN A 55 -3.66 -37.11 -15.45
C GLN A 55 -4.07 -35.62 -15.36
N TYR A 56 -5.04 -35.18 -16.15
CA TYR A 56 -5.54 -33.80 -16.08
C TYR A 56 -6.16 -33.49 -14.71
N LYS A 57 -7.00 -34.42 -14.21
CA LYS A 57 -7.60 -34.29 -12.86
C LYS A 57 -6.54 -34.25 -11.77
N LYS A 58 -5.52 -35.10 -11.85
CA LYS A 58 -4.38 -35.09 -10.92
C LYS A 58 -3.60 -33.77 -10.96
N ASN A 59 -3.35 -33.23 -12.16
CA ASN A 59 -2.66 -31.95 -12.30
C ASN A 59 -3.47 -30.80 -11.67
N LEU A 60 -4.79 -30.75 -11.88
CA LEU A 60 -5.66 -29.76 -11.23
C LEU A 60 -5.65 -29.89 -9.69
N ALA A 61 -5.67 -31.11 -9.18
CA ALA A 61 -5.58 -31.36 -7.74
C ALA A 61 -4.23 -30.86 -7.18
N LEU A 62 -3.12 -31.18 -7.85
CA LEU A 62 -1.78 -30.72 -7.47
C LEU A 62 -1.64 -29.19 -7.52
N GLU A 63 -2.19 -28.55 -8.55
CA GLU A 63 -2.23 -27.08 -8.61
C GLU A 63 -3.00 -26.48 -7.42
N GLY A 64 -4.12 -27.09 -7.04
CA GLY A 64 -4.89 -26.72 -5.86
C GLY A 64 -4.09 -26.87 -4.57
N GLU A 65 -3.37 -27.99 -4.41
CA GLU A 65 -2.49 -28.22 -3.27
C GLU A 65 -1.35 -27.20 -3.20
N ILE A 66 -0.69 -26.91 -4.32
CA ILE A 66 0.39 -25.92 -4.41
C ILE A 66 -0.13 -24.53 -3.99
N LYS A 67 -1.30 -24.11 -4.48
CA LYS A 67 -1.92 -22.85 -4.09
C LYS A 67 -2.23 -22.78 -2.59
N ASN A 68 -2.72 -23.89 -2.01
CA ASN A 68 -3.00 -23.97 -0.57
C ASN A 68 -1.70 -23.88 0.25
N ILE A 69 -0.65 -24.54 -0.20
CA ILE A 69 0.69 -24.48 0.42
C ILE A 69 1.20 -23.04 0.39
N GLN A 70 1.21 -22.41 -0.78
CA GLN A 70 1.65 -21.00 -0.94
C GLN A 70 0.87 -20.09 -0.01
N LYS A 71 -0.46 -20.20 0.00
CA LYS A 71 -1.33 -19.39 0.88
C LYS A 71 -0.96 -19.57 2.37
N THR A 72 -0.71 -20.82 2.81
CA THR A 72 -0.35 -21.08 4.21
C THR A 72 1.00 -20.46 4.59
N TYR A 73 1.99 -20.46 3.69
CA TYR A 73 3.25 -19.76 3.90
C TYR A 73 3.07 -18.23 3.93
N ASP A 74 2.28 -17.68 3.02
CA ASP A 74 1.99 -16.24 2.99
C ASP A 74 1.31 -15.78 4.29
N GLU A 75 0.35 -16.55 4.81
CA GLU A 75 -0.31 -16.29 6.08
C GLU A 75 0.66 -16.40 7.27
N ALA A 76 1.61 -17.33 7.24
CA ALA A 76 2.64 -17.44 8.27
C ALA A 76 3.58 -16.23 8.25
N VAL A 77 4.01 -15.78 7.07
CA VAL A 77 4.84 -14.57 6.90
C VAL A 77 4.10 -13.35 7.42
N LYS A 78 2.83 -13.17 7.01
CA LYS A 78 1.98 -12.07 7.48
C LYS A 78 1.83 -12.05 9.01
N SER A 79 1.56 -13.21 9.61
CA SER A 79 1.42 -13.33 11.08
C SER A 79 2.72 -12.94 11.80
N TYR A 80 3.88 -13.29 11.23
CA TYR A 80 5.18 -12.89 11.76
C TYR A 80 5.39 -11.37 11.68
N GLU A 81 5.10 -10.77 10.52
CA GLU A 81 5.20 -9.32 10.33
C GLU A 81 4.26 -8.56 11.28
N ASP A 82 3.03 -9.05 11.48
CA ASP A 82 2.07 -8.48 12.43
C ASP A 82 2.58 -8.53 13.89
N LEU A 83 3.26 -9.60 14.28
CA LEU A 83 3.89 -9.71 15.60
C LEU A 83 5.03 -8.70 15.78
N ILE A 84 5.86 -8.51 14.77
CA ILE A 84 6.94 -7.52 14.78
C ILE A 84 6.37 -6.11 14.90
N ASP A 85 5.32 -5.79 14.15
CA ASP A 85 4.70 -4.47 14.16
C ASP A 85 4.06 -4.11 15.49
N LEU A 86 3.54 -5.09 16.21
CA LEU A 86 3.01 -4.88 17.56
C LEU A 86 4.11 -4.63 18.60
N ARG A 87 5.38 -4.85 18.27
CA ARG A 87 6.53 -4.71 19.16
C ARG A 87 6.34 -5.44 20.49
N VAL A 88 5.80 -6.61 20.39
CA VAL A 88 5.50 -7.44 21.54
C VAL A 88 6.81 -7.91 22.16
N ASP A 89 7.04 -7.55 23.40
CA ASP A 89 8.16 -8.05 24.17
C ASP A 89 8.10 -9.58 24.26
N ILE A 90 9.07 -10.25 23.65
CA ILE A 90 9.16 -11.72 23.59
C ILE A 90 9.09 -12.33 24.99
N SER A 91 9.76 -11.70 25.97
CA SER A 91 9.79 -12.19 27.36
C SER A 91 8.42 -12.24 28.02
N LYS A 92 7.54 -11.30 27.66
CA LYS A 92 6.17 -11.19 28.21
C LYS A 92 5.13 -11.97 27.40
N ASN A 93 5.46 -12.39 26.17
CA ASN A 93 4.53 -13.02 25.23
C ASN A 93 5.07 -14.35 24.68
N GLN A 94 5.86 -15.05 25.47
CA GLN A 94 6.55 -16.29 25.11
C GLN A 94 5.56 -17.34 24.54
N LYS A 95 4.30 -17.36 24.99
CA LYS A 95 3.26 -18.28 24.51
C LYS A 95 2.96 -18.06 23.01
N ILE A 96 2.86 -16.80 22.56
CA ILE A 96 2.56 -16.45 21.16
C ILE A 96 3.73 -16.87 20.27
N TYR A 97 4.96 -16.58 20.66
CA TYR A 97 6.15 -16.97 19.92
C TYR A 97 6.37 -18.50 19.89
N SER A 98 6.06 -19.20 20.99
CA SER A 98 6.06 -20.67 21.01
C SER A 98 5.05 -21.26 20.02
N LYS A 99 3.85 -20.69 19.92
CA LYS A 99 2.83 -21.10 18.95
C LYS A 99 3.30 -20.86 17.52
N PHE A 100 3.91 -19.71 17.23
CA PHE A 100 4.49 -19.45 15.91
C PHE A 100 5.58 -20.46 15.56
N SER A 101 6.45 -20.82 16.53
CA SER A 101 7.47 -21.86 16.34
C SER A 101 6.85 -23.23 16.04
N GLN A 102 5.71 -23.57 16.66
CA GLN A 102 4.97 -24.82 16.33
C GLN A 102 4.42 -24.80 14.91
N ILE A 103 3.91 -23.63 14.44
CA ILE A 103 3.46 -23.46 13.05
C ILE A 103 4.61 -23.75 12.09
N LEU A 104 5.78 -23.16 12.32
CA LEU A 104 6.97 -23.43 11.50
C LEU A 104 7.36 -24.90 11.51
N ALA A 105 7.23 -25.59 12.65
CA ALA A 105 7.48 -27.03 12.75
C ALA A 105 6.47 -27.88 11.98
N PHE A 106 5.20 -27.45 11.88
CA PHE A 106 4.22 -28.11 11.01
C PHE A 106 4.52 -27.88 9.54
N LEU A 107 4.86 -26.65 9.14
CA LEU A 107 5.24 -26.29 7.77
C LEU A 107 6.46 -27.11 7.31
N SER A 108 7.49 -27.23 8.16
CA SER A 108 8.72 -27.98 7.83
C SER A 108 8.49 -29.48 7.64
N LYS A 109 7.40 -30.02 8.19
CA LYS A 109 6.98 -31.42 8.06
C LYS A 109 5.93 -31.63 6.96
N GLY A 110 5.57 -30.60 6.21
CA GLY A 110 4.52 -30.68 5.19
C GLY A 110 3.11 -30.84 5.75
N ASN A 111 2.91 -30.62 7.06
CA ASN A 111 1.59 -30.70 7.69
C ASN A 111 0.87 -29.35 7.60
N TYR A 112 0.45 -29.00 6.39
CA TYR A 112 -0.18 -27.68 6.09
C TYR A 112 -1.54 -27.51 6.76
N ALA A 113 -2.31 -28.59 6.95
CA ALA A 113 -3.60 -28.53 7.64
C ALA A 113 -3.42 -28.07 9.09
N SER A 114 -2.53 -28.72 9.85
CA SER A 114 -2.24 -28.31 11.23
C SER A 114 -1.59 -26.93 11.30
N ALA A 115 -0.75 -26.56 10.33
CA ALA A 115 -0.19 -25.21 10.25
C ALA A 115 -1.30 -24.18 10.10
N ASN A 116 -2.24 -24.38 9.19
CA ASN A 116 -3.36 -23.48 8.93
C ASN A 116 -4.28 -23.31 10.16
N ASP A 117 -4.65 -24.42 10.82
CA ASP A 117 -5.46 -24.36 12.04
C ASP A 117 -4.79 -23.55 13.14
N ASN A 118 -3.48 -23.72 13.32
CA ASN A 118 -2.71 -22.96 14.31
C ASN A 118 -2.50 -21.50 13.90
N LEU A 119 -2.42 -21.18 12.61
CA LEU A 119 -2.40 -19.80 12.11
C LEU A 119 -3.69 -19.06 12.46
N LEU A 120 -4.85 -19.68 12.25
CA LEU A 120 -6.15 -19.10 12.63
C LEU A 120 -6.24 -18.79 14.14
N ILE A 121 -5.66 -19.68 14.98
CA ILE A 121 -5.63 -19.45 16.43
C ILE A 121 -4.66 -18.31 16.77
N LEU A 122 -3.49 -18.28 16.13
CA LEU A 122 -2.48 -17.24 16.31
C LEU A 122 -3.03 -15.86 15.91
N GLU A 123 -3.73 -15.77 14.80
CA GLU A 123 -4.38 -14.53 14.35
C GLU A 123 -5.39 -13.99 15.40
N LYS A 124 -6.20 -14.87 15.98
CA LYS A 124 -7.10 -14.48 17.07
C LYS A 124 -6.36 -13.96 18.30
N GLU A 125 -5.23 -14.58 18.67
CA GLU A 125 -4.41 -14.13 19.79
C GLU A 125 -3.72 -12.77 19.48
N ILE A 126 -3.22 -12.56 18.26
CA ILE A 126 -2.68 -11.29 17.79
C ILE A 126 -3.75 -10.19 17.87
N ASN A 127 -4.97 -10.47 17.40
CA ASN A 127 -6.08 -9.52 17.44
C ASN A 127 -6.51 -9.19 18.89
N SER A 128 -6.54 -10.17 19.78
CA SER A 128 -6.80 -9.97 21.22
C SER A 128 -5.73 -9.10 21.88
N LEU A 129 -4.47 -9.34 21.57
CA LEU A 129 -3.36 -8.54 22.07
C LEU A 129 -3.44 -7.09 21.56
N ARG A 130 -3.78 -6.92 20.28
CA ARG A 130 -4.00 -5.60 19.66
C ARG A 130 -5.15 -4.85 20.37
N ALA A 131 -6.25 -5.53 20.67
CA ALA A 131 -7.37 -4.97 21.42
C ALA A 131 -6.97 -4.57 22.86
N THR A 132 -6.12 -5.37 23.52
CA THR A 132 -5.60 -5.06 24.85
C THR A 132 -4.69 -3.83 24.84
N LEU A 133 -3.85 -3.69 23.83
CA LEU A 133 -3.00 -2.49 23.63
C LEU A 133 -3.86 -1.25 23.34
N ALA A 134 -4.92 -1.43 22.56
CA ALA A 134 -5.90 -0.38 22.26
C ALA A 134 -6.65 0.08 23.52
N SER A 135 -7.10 -0.86 24.39
CA SER A 135 -7.81 -0.51 25.61
C SER A 135 -6.94 0.24 26.63
N LYS A 136 -5.65 -0.08 26.72
CA LYS A 136 -4.69 0.71 27.50
C LYS A 136 -4.53 2.14 26.97
N SER A 137 -4.60 2.32 25.64
CA SER A 137 -4.64 3.66 25.04
C SER A 137 -5.93 4.40 25.32
N ALA A 138 -7.07 3.71 25.44
CA ALA A 138 -8.36 4.31 25.75
C ALA A 138 -8.43 4.89 27.18
N VAL A 139 -7.78 4.25 28.15
CA VAL A 139 -7.67 4.79 29.53
C VAL A 139 -6.92 6.13 29.52
N ALA A 140 -5.91 6.29 28.67
CA ALA A 140 -5.19 7.54 28.51
C ALA A 140 -6.02 8.67 27.88
N VAL A 141 -7.15 8.37 27.23
CA VAL A 141 -8.08 9.35 26.62
C VAL A 141 -8.80 10.18 27.69
N LEU A 142 -9.12 9.57 28.84
CA LEU A 142 -9.88 10.25 29.92
C LEU A 142 -9.15 11.41 30.57
N GLU A 143 -7.81 11.48 30.45
CA GLU A 143 -6.97 12.50 31.08
C GLU A 143 -6.52 13.63 30.13
N VAL A 144 -6.97 13.61 28.86
CA VAL A 144 -6.50 14.56 27.84
C VAL A 144 -7.56 15.65 27.60
N LYS A 145 -7.13 16.92 27.57
CA LYS A 145 -7.99 18.05 27.22
C LYS A 145 -8.59 17.85 25.84
N LYS A 146 -9.91 17.91 25.74
CA LYS A 146 -10.63 17.86 24.45
C LYS A 146 -10.51 19.21 23.73
N SER A 147 -10.15 19.15 22.45
CA SER A 147 -10.13 20.29 21.56
C SER A 147 -10.23 19.83 20.10
N ASN A 148 -11.16 20.42 19.36
CA ASN A 148 -11.30 20.22 17.91
C ASN A 148 -10.57 21.31 17.11
N GLU A 149 -9.70 22.08 17.74
CA GLU A 149 -8.87 23.08 17.11
C GLU A 149 -7.42 22.62 17.00
N THR A 150 -6.75 22.97 15.90
CA THR A 150 -5.31 22.75 15.76
C THR A 150 -4.56 23.69 16.71
N PRO A 151 -3.39 23.26 17.28
CA PRO A 151 -2.50 24.24 17.91
C PRO A 151 -1.97 25.22 16.85
N ASP A 152 -1.84 26.49 17.22
CA ASP A 152 -1.25 27.53 16.37
C ASP A 152 0.28 27.39 16.31
N SER A 153 0.90 26.83 17.35
CA SER A 153 2.34 26.61 17.43
C SER A 153 2.69 25.57 18.48
N GLY A 154 3.82 24.88 18.27
CA GLY A 154 4.40 23.95 19.23
C GLY A 154 3.63 22.63 19.33
N TYR A 155 3.98 21.84 20.33
CA TYR A 155 3.43 20.53 20.60
C TYR A 155 2.18 20.60 21.48
N SER A 156 1.16 19.84 21.09
CA SER A 156 -0.04 19.58 21.88
C SER A 156 -0.37 18.11 21.90
N ARG A 157 -0.88 17.64 23.03
CA ARG A 157 -1.59 16.36 23.14
C ARG A 157 -3.00 16.64 23.52
N GLN A 158 -3.94 16.28 22.66
CA GLN A 158 -5.36 16.58 22.81
C GLN A 158 -6.27 15.45 22.37
N GLY A 159 -7.50 15.45 22.89
CA GLY A 159 -8.59 14.59 22.43
C GLY A 159 -9.41 15.31 21.36
N VAL A 160 -9.56 14.72 20.19
CA VAL A 160 -10.41 15.21 19.11
C VAL A 160 -11.68 14.38 19.05
N GLU A 161 -12.83 15.02 19.09
CA GLU A 161 -14.12 14.34 19.07
C GLU A 161 -14.64 14.26 17.63
N VAL A 162 -14.86 13.02 17.15
CA VAL A 162 -15.32 12.71 15.79
C VAL A 162 -16.39 11.63 15.84
N ASP A 163 -17.56 11.90 15.30
CA ASP A 163 -18.69 10.96 15.24
C ASP A 163 -19.05 10.33 16.61
N GLY A 164 -18.84 11.06 17.72
CA GLY A 164 -19.10 10.61 19.09
C GLY A 164 -17.97 9.78 19.72
N GLU A 165 -16.88 9.52 19.01
CA GLU A 165 -15.67 8.89 19.53
C GLU A 165 -14.57 9.94 19.74
N THR A 166 -13.78 9.80 20.81
CA THR A 166 -12.65 10.71 21.10
C THR A 166 -11.32 10.03 20.70
N PHE A 167 -10.57 10.66 19.82
CA PHE A 167 -9.25 10.21 19.40
C PHE A 167 -8.16 11.04 20.05
N VAL A 168 -7.17 10.40 20.68
CA VAL A 168 -5.99 11.11 21.17
C VAL A 168 -5.03 11.37 20.03
N ILE A 169 -4.64 12.63 19.87
CA ILE A 169 -3.63 13.05 18.91
C ILE A 169 -2.45 13.70 19.64
N ASP A 170 -1.25 13.29 19.28
CA ASP A 170 -0.01 14.02 19.52
C ASP A 170 0.30 14.81 18.25
N ILE A 171 0.27 16.12 18.31
CA ILE A 171 0.41 17.02 17.15
C ILE A 171 1.38 18.15 17.45
N LEU A 172 2.20 18.52 16.48
CA LEU A 172 3.05 19.69 16.54
C LEU A 172 2.75 20.58 15.34
N ALA A 173 2.53 21.86 15.62
CA ALA A 173 2.38 22.92 14.63
C ALA A 173 3.64 23.78 14.56
N ALA A 174 4.06 24.12 13.35
CA ALA A 174 5.17 25.06 13.12
C ALA A 174 4.90 25.95 11.92
N SER A 175 5.18 27.26 12.06
CA SER A 175 5.05 28.22 10.95
C SER A 175 6.15 28.01 9.92
N LEU A 176 5.78 27.87 8.67
CA LEU A 176 6.72 27.80 7.54
C LEU A 176 7.47 29.11 7.32
N ASP A 177 7.07 30.24 7.94
CA ASP A 177 7.82 31.49 7.91
C ASP A 177 9.16 31.37 8.69
N SER A 178 9.17 30.58 9.76
CA SER A 178 10.31 30.40 10.67
C SER A 178 10.87 28.96 10.69
N THR A 179 10.21 28.05 9.99
CA THR A 179 10.54 26.62 9.98
C THR A 179 10.75 26.11 8.57
N LYS A 180 11.77 25.28 8.39
CA LYS A 180 12.02 24.52 7.19
C LYS A 180 11.70 23.04 7.44
N VAL A 181 11.01 22.40 6.53
CA VAL A 181 10.81 20.95 6.51
C VAL A 181 11.90 20.32 5.66
N ILE A 182 12.71 19.49 6.25
CA ILE A 182 13.75 18.75 5.54
C ILE A 182 13.56 17.25 5.71
N VAL A 183 14.14 16.48 4.80
CA VAL A 183 14.25 15.04 4.93
C VAL A 183 15.72 14.66 5.11
N GLU A 184 16.01 14.00 6.22
CA GLU A 184 17.30 13.36 6.48
C GLU A 184 17.28 11.93 5.98
N THR A 185 18.37 11.48 5.37
CA THR A 185 18.53 10.11 4.87
C THR A 185 19.80 9.49 5.45
N SER A 186 19.80 8.17 5.64
CA SER A 186 20.98 7.43 6.08
C SER A 186 21.96 7.15 4.93
N SER A 187 21.46 7.07 3.69
CA SER A 187 22.27 6.98 2.49
C SER A 187 22.39 8.35 1.81
N GLU A 188 23.50 8.58 1.10
CA GLU A 188 23.76 9.81 0.34
C GLU A 188 23.01 9.85 -0.99
N SER A 189 22.76 8.68 -1.59
CA SER A 189 22.08 8.50 -2.87
C SER A 189 21.07 7.36 -2.80
N ASP A 190 20.29 7.18 -3.86
CA ASP A 190 19.26 6.14 -3.95
C ASP A 190 19.83 4.75 -3.65
N CYS A 191 19.05 3.94 -2.97
CA CYS A 191 19.45 2.65 -2.45
C CYS A 191 18.30 1.64 -2.61
N VAL A 192 18.59 0.48 -3.17
CA VAL A 192 17.58 -0.54 -3.53
C VAL A 192 17.57 -1.77 -2.63
N ASN A 193 18.64 -2.02 -1.88
CA ASN A 193 18.73 -3.16 -0.96
C ASN A 193 19.82 -2.95 0.08
N ASN A 194 19.62 -3.51 1.29
CA ASN A 194 20.51 -3.36 2.44
C ASN A 194 20.85 -1.90 2.74
N CYS A 195 19.86 -1.03 2.61
CA CYS A 195 20.07 0.39 2.80
C CYS A 195 20.39 0.69 4.27
N PRO A 196 21.29 1.66 4.52
CA PRO A 196 21.60 2.05 5.90
C PRO A 196 20.38 2.69 6.55
N VAL A 197 20.26 2.50 7.85
CA VAL A 197 19.18 3.02 8.68
C VAL A 197 19.72 3.76 9.91
N SER A 198 18.93 4.66 10.47
CA SER A 198 19.25 5.41 11.68
C SER A 198 18.00 5.59 12.54
N THR A 199 18.20 5.99 13.80
CA THR A 199 17.08 6.39 14.65
C THR A 199 16.55 7.77 14.26
N LEU A 200 15.30 8.06 14.59
CA LEU A 200 14.74 9.40 14.35
C LEU A 200 15.51 10.48 15.15
N ALA A 201 15.98 10.16 16.35
CA ALA A 201 16.80 11.09 17.15
C ALA A 201 18.11 11.46 16.44
N ASP A 202 18.76 10.49 15.76
CA ASP A 202 19.97 10.75 14.96
C ASP A 202 19.65 11.67 13.76
N PHE A 203 18.51 11.45 13.07
CA PHE A 203 18.08 12.32 11.99
C PHE A 203 17.82 13.74 12.46
N VAL A 204 17.09 13.90 13.58
CA VAL A 204 16.82 15.23 14.15
C VAL A 204 18.11 15.91 14.57
N SER A 205 19.04 15.19 15.22
CA SER A 205 20.34 15.73 15.64
C SER A 205 21.19 16.18 14.45
N ARG A 206 21.34 15.33 13.42
CA ARG A 206 22.12 15.65 12.20
C ARG A 206 21.52 16.81 11.39
N GLY A 207 20.18 16.89 11.38
CA GLY A 207 19.47 17.97 10.71
C GLY A 207 19.49 19.29 11.48
N GLY A 208 19.91 19.30 12.76
CA GLY A 208 19.77 20.47 13.62
C GLY A 208 18.30 20.78 13.95
N GLY A 209 17.45 19.76 13.99
CA GLY A 209 16.02 19.91 14.17
C GLY A 209 15.57 20.04 15.62
N PHE A 210 14.42 20.65 15.82
CA PHE A 210 13.72 20.71 17.12
C PHE A 210 12.62 19.65 17.23
N ALA A 211 12.17 19.10 16.10
CA ALA A 211 11.19 18.04 16.04
C ALA A 211 11.37 17.15 14.79
N GLY A 212 10.88 15.95 14.85
CA GLY A 212 10.87 15.04 13.71
C GLY A 212 9.84 13.94 13.85
N ILE A 213 9.50 13.34 12.72
CA ILE A 213 8.59 12.19 12.62
C ILE A 213 9.17 11.18 11.62
N ASN A 214 8.80 9.90 11.76
CA ASN A 214 9.14 8.92 10.74
C ASN A 214 8.62 9.33 9.36
N GLY A 215 9.26 8.84 8.33
CA GLY A 215 8.89 9.16 6.95
C GLY A 215 7.81 8.25 6.36
N PRO A 216 7.71 8.25 5.02
CA PRO A 216 6.86 7.35 4.25
C PRO A 216 7.19 5.88 4.42
N TYR A 217 6.52 5.02 3.63
CA TYR A 217 6.78 3.58 3.62
C TYR A 217 8.16 3.24 3.07
N PHE A 218 8.73 2.20 3.62
CA PHE A 218 9.96 1.56 3.19
C PHE A 218 9.84 0.05 3.46
N CYS A 219 10.80 -0.75 3.01
CA CYS A 219 10.77 -2.21 3.18
C CYS A 219 11.66 -2.65 4.34
N PRO A 220 11.13 -2.85 5.57
CA PRO A 220 11.93 -3.15 6.74
C PRO A 220 12.74 -4.45 6.61
N ALA A 221 13.97 -4.46 7.13
CA ALA A 221 14.82 -5.65 7.09
C ALA A 221 14.26 -6.82 7.92
N GLU A 222 13.42 -6.53 8.92
CA GLU A 222 12.75 -7.54 9.74
C GLU A 222 11.62 -8.28 9.01
N TYR A 223 11.19 -7.76 7.86
CA TYR A 223 10.12 -8.38 7.08
C TYR A 223 10.70 -9.39 6.07
N PRO A 224 10.33 -10.68 6.15
CA PRO A 224 10.73 -11.66 5.15
C PRO A 224 10.33 -11.29 3.72
N SER A 225 9.19 -10.61 3.54
CA SER A 225 8.70 -10.10 2.27
C SER A 225 9.61 -9.01 1.65
N CYS A 226 10.51 -8.44 2.45
CA CYS A 226 11.49 -7.45 2.03
C CYS A 226 12.84 -8.04 1.62
N SER A 227 12.98 -9.36 1.57
CA SER A 227 14.21 -10.01 1.12
C SER A 227 14.62 -9.53 -0.27
N GLY A 228 15.88 -9.11 -0.43
CA GLY A 228 16.42 -8.56 -1.68
C GLY A 228 16.13 -7.07 -1.92
N LYS A 229 15.37 -6.41 -1.05
CA LYS A 229 15.08 -4.96 -1.10
C LYS A 229 15.00 -4.34 0.31
N THR A 230 15.79 -4.86 1.25
CA THR A 230 15.74 -4.46 2.66
C THR A 230 16.12 -3.00 2.86
N ASN A 231 15.29 -2.31 3.65
CA ASN A 231 15.40 -0.88 3.96
C ASN A 231 15.35 0.05 2.72
N SER A 232 14.87 -0.45 1.56
CA SER A 232 14.73 0.34 0.35
C SER A 232 13.61 1.37 0.44
N PHE A 233 13.71 2.40 -0.40
CA PHE A 233 12.72 3.47 -0.48
C PHE A 233 11.53 3.05 -1.34
N ASP A 234 10.33 3.06 -0.81
CA ASP A 234 9.12 2.65 -1.54
C ASP A 234 8.47 3.80 -2.32
N THR A 235 8.70 5.05 -1.92
CA THR A 235 8.07 6.23 -2.52
C THR A 235 9.09 7.31 -2.88
N LEU A 236 8.69 8.24 -3.75
CA LEU A 236 9.52 9.38 -4.13
C LEU A 236 9.82 10.25 -2.91
N LEU A 237 11.08 10.64 -2.75
CA LEU A 237 11.52 11.52 -1.68
C LEU A 237 12.71 12.36 -2.17
N MET A 238 12.78 13.64 -1.77
CA MET A 238 13.96 14.47 -1.95
C MET A 238 14.53 14.87 -0.59
N ASN A 239 15.81 14.55 -0.34
CA ASN A 239 16.48 14.87 0.91
C ASN A 239 16.97 16.33 0.97
N LYS A 240 17.52 16.74 2.13
CA LYS A 240 18.08 18.08 2.36
C LYS A 240 19.20 18.46 1.37
N ASN A 241 19.92 17.48 0.83
CA ASN A 241 21.00 17.69 -0.13
C ASN A 241 20.50 17.72 -1.59
N LYS A 242 19.18 17.78 -1.79
CA LYS A 242 18.52 17.87 -3.11
C LYS A 242 18.63 16.60 -3.97
N TYR A 243 18.99 15.47 -3.37
CA TYR A 243 18.95 14.18 -4.05
C TYR A 243 17.55 13.57 -3.99
N TYR A 244 17.08 13.08 -5.13
CA TYR A 244 15.86 12.33 -5.26
C TYR A 244 16.11 10.84 -5.07
N PHE A 245 15.30 10.23 -4.21
CA PHE A 245 15.27 8.79 -3.96
C PHE A 245 14.04 8.20 -4.63
N ASN A 246 14.17 6.99 -5.15
CA ASN A 246 13.12 6.28 -5.88
C ASN A 246 12.53 7.09 -7.05
N SER A 247 13.37 7.93 -7.68
CA SER A 247 12.97 8.92 -8.69
C SER A 247 12.45 8.27 -9.98
N SER A 248 12.99 7.11 -10.34
CA SER A 248 12.66 6.37 -11.56
C SER A 248 11.60 5.29 -11.37
N ASN A 249 11.07 5.13 -10.17
CA ASN A 249 10.08 4.09 -9.89
C ASN A 249 8.69 4.51 -10.39
N ASN A 250 8.31 4.00 -11.56
CA ASN A 250 7.02 4.29 -12.18
C ASN A 250 5.83 3.70 -11.41
N VAL A 251 6.01 2.67 -10.60
CA VAL A 251 4.94 2.05 -9.80
C VAL A 251 4.41 3.05 -8.77
N TYR A 252 5.30 3.83 -8.15
CA TYR A 252 4.95 4.81 -7.12
C TYR A 252 4.83 6.23 -7.65
N SER A 253 4.99 6.47 -8.95
CA SER A 253 4.84 7.79 -9.56
C SER A 253 3.42 8.36 -9.45
N SER A 254 2.41 7.50 -9.24
CA SER A 254 1.03 7.87 -8.99
C SER A 254 0.72 8.21 -7.52
N VAL A 255 1.67 8.00 -6.60
CA VAL A 255 1.52 8.31 -5.18
C VAL A 255 1.50 9.83 -4.99
N PRO A 256 0.58 10.39 -4.15
CA PRO A 256 0.56 11.83 -3.88
C PRO A 256 1.83 12.29 -3.18
N ALA A 257 2.20 13.55 -3.40
CA ALA A 257 3.38 14.14 -2.78
C ALA A 257 3.09 15.52 -2.18
N LEU A 258 3.73 15.77 -1.04
CA LEU A 258 3.76 17.07 -0.37
C LEU A 258 5.14 17.70 -0.59
N ILE A 259 5.15 18.93 -1.12
CA ILE A 259 6.32 19.70 -1.46
C ILE A 259 6.37 20.93 -0.55
N PHE A 260 7.49 21.13 0.12
CA PHE A 260 7.74 22.32 0.94
C PHE A 260 8.75 23.23 0.24
N SER A 261 8.41 24.50 0.15
CA SER A 261 9.26 25.52 -0.49
C SER A 261 9.07 26.87 0.18
N GLY A 262 10.14 27.40 0.76
CA GLY A 262 10.05 28.66 1.49
C GLY A 262 9.00 28.61 2.60
N ASN A 263 7.99 29.47 2.52
CA ASN A 263 6.91 29.56 3.51
C ASN A 263 5.60 28.86 3.07
N SER A 264 5.67 27.96 2.11
CA SER A 264 4.49 27.32 1.53
C SER A 264 4.61 25.80 1.46
N ALA A 265 3.47 25.13 1.49
CA ALA A 265 3.32 23.73 1.20
C ALA A 265 2.44 23.54 -0.04
N ARG A 266 2.81 22.63 -0.92
CA ARG A 266 2.06 22.29 -2.13
C ARG A 266 1.81 20.77 -2.17
N LEU A 267 0.55 20.40 -2.32
CA LEU A 267 0.14 19.01 -2.55
C LEU A 267 -0.04 18.77 -4.05
N VAL A 268 0.54 17.68 -4.56
CA VAL A 268 0.24 17.11 -5.88
C VAL A 268 -0.41 15.76 -5.72
N GLY A 269 -1.43 15.49 -6.53
CA GLY A 269 -2.19 14.23 -6.46
C GLY A 269 -1.40 13.01 -6.93
N LYS A 270 -0.37 13.24 -7.75
CA LYS A 270 0.56 12.21 -8.24
C LYS A 270 1.97 12.76 -8.23
N SER A 271 2.93 12.00 -7.73
CA SER A 271 4.35 12.39 -7.75
C SER A 271 4.93 12.51 -9.17
N SER A 272 4.28 11.87 -10.17
CA SER A 272 4.60 12.06 -11.59
C SER A 272 4.30 13.48 -12.10
N ASP A 273 3.37 14.21 -11.45
CA ASP A 273 3.03 15.60 -11.82
C ASP A 273 4.07 16.60 -11.28
N TRP A 274 5.04 16.12 -10.51
CA TRP A 274 6.16 16.88 -9.99
C TRP A 274 7.39 16.74 -10.87
N GLY A 275 7.90 17.85 -11.38
CA GLY A 275 9.01 17.91 -12.34
C GLY A 275 10.41 17.62 -11.78
N ARG A 276 10.54 17.10 -10.55
CA ARG A 276 11.84 16.85 -9.89
C ARG A 276 12.68 18.12 -9.69
N ASP A 277 12.00 19.25 -9.45
CA ASP A 277 12.67 20.51 -9.11
C ASP A 277 13.46 20.37 -7.80
N THR A 278 14.71 20.80 -7.82
CA THR A 278 15.62 20.81 -6.65
C THR A 278 15.66 22.17 -5.94
N GLY A 279 14.96 23.17 -6.45
CA GLY A 279 14.83 24.50 -5.84
C GLY A 279 13.96 24.54 -4.57
N VAL A 280 13.21 23.47 -4.29
CA VAL A 280 12.34 23.38 -3.11
C VAL A 280 13.08 22.82 -1.89
N ASP A 281 12.50 22.92 -0.70
CA ASP A 281 13.13 22.46 0.55
C ASP A 281 13.12 20.94 0.68
N SER A 282 11.96 20.32 0.45
CA SER A 282 11.79 18.86 0.46
C SER A 282 10.60 18.42 -0.40
N VAL A 283 10.64 17.15 -0.83
CA VAL A 283 9.56 16.44 -1.51
C VAL A 283 9.32 15.14 -0.78
N ILE A 284 8.09 14.87 -0.38
CA ILE A 284 7.70 13.71 0.40
C ILE A 284 6.47 13.09 -0.25
N ALA A 285 6.65 11.99 -0.99
CA ALA A 285 5.53 11.20 -1.50
C ALA A 285 5.16 10.12 -0.49
N SER A 286 3.87 10.00 -0.19
CA SER A 286 3.36 8.98 0.72
C SER A 286 1.88 8.68 0.44
N GLN A 287 1.41 7.53 0.88
CA GLN A 287 0.04 7.06 0.65
C GLN A 287 -0.58 6.46 1.92
N PRO A 288 -1.93 6.48 2.00
CA PRO A 288 -2.84 7.18 1.10
C PRO A 288 -2.85 8.69 1.31
N LEU A 289 -3.41 9.42 0.34
CA LEU A 289 -3.78 10.82 0.48
C LEU A 289 -4.96 10.90 1.45
N LEU A 290 -4.77 11.55 2.60
CA LEU A 290 -5.81 11.68 3.62
C LEU A 290 -6.77 12.82 3.29
N LEU A 291 -6.21 14.03 3.07
CA LEU A 291 -6.97 15.24 2.80
C LEU A 291 -6.37 16.03 1.62
N SER A 292 -7.24 16.68 0.86
CA SER A 292 -6.87 17.66 -0.17
C SER A 292 -7.96 18.73 -0.28
N GLY A 293 -7.58 20.00 -0.09
CA GLY A 293 -8.50 21.13 -0.06
C GLY A 293 -9.51 21.05 1.11
N GLY A 294 -9.10 20.47 2.25
CA GLY A 294 -9.95 20.26 3.42
C GLY A 294 -10.93 19.07 3.31
N GLU A 295 -10.94 18.37 2.18
CA GLU A 295 -11.85 17.25 1.95
C GLU A 295 -11.15 15.91 2.08
N ILE A 296 -11.86 14.92 2.67
CA ILE A 296 -11.37 13.54 2.81
C ILE A 296 -11.20 12.90 1.43
N ARG A 297 -10.01 12.36 1.18
CA ARG A 297 -9.67 11.63 -0.04
C ARG A 297 -9.52 10.13 0.17
N TYR A 298 -9.37 9.69 1.41
CA TYR A 298 -9.29 8.29 1.78
C TYR A 298 -10.42 7.93 2.75
N GLY A 299 -11.30 7.02 2.31
CA GLY A 299 -12.40 6.52 3.14
C GLY A 299 -12.14 5.12 3.67
N ASN A 300 -11.76 4.19 2.81
CA ASN A 300 -11.41 2.81 3.15
C ASN A 300 -10.80 2.09 1.93
N ASP A 301 -10.06 1.01 2.17
CA ASP A 301 -9.63 0.05 1.18
C ASP A 301 -9.62 -1.38 1.78
N ASN A 302 -9.16 -2.36 1.00
CA ASN A 302 -9.08 -3.75 1.45
C ASN A 302 -7.76 -4.10 2.16
N ASP A 303 -6.87 -3.11 2.38
CA ASP A 303 -5.61 -3.32 3.10
C ASP A 303 -5.87 -3.45 4.59
N THR A 304 -5.75 -4.67 5.10
CA THR A 304 -5.95 -4.97 6.53
C THR A 304 -5.03 -4.16 7.44
N LYS A 305 -3.81 -3.80 7.00
CA LYS A 305 -2.89 -2.97 7.79
C LYS A 305 -3.42 -1.54 7.97
N ARG A 306 -4.21 -1.01 7.02
CA ARG A 306 -4.81 0.32 7.09
C ARG A 306 -6.14 0.36 7.83
N THR A 307 -6.90 -0.73 7.79
CA THR A 307 -8.22 -0.84 8.45
C THR A 307 -8.15 -1.28 9.91
N GLN A 308 -7.00 -1.76 10.39
CA GLN A 308 -6.78 -2.06 11.80
C GLN A 308 -6.46 -0.79 12.60
N LYS A 309 -6.98 -0.68 13.84
CA LYS A 309 -6.64 0.41 14.75
C LYS A 309 -5.19 0.31 15.23
N GLY A 310 -4.48 1.45 15.26
CA GLY A 310 -3.10 1.55 15.70
C GLY A 310 -2.65 3.00 15.82
N SER A 311 -1.38 3.24 16.16
CA SER A 311 -0.78 4.57 16.10
C SER A 311 -0.48 4.92 14.65
N ARG A 312 -0.97 6.08 14.19
CA ARG A 312 -0.92 6.50 12.79
C ARG A 312 -0.19 7.82 12.65
N SER A 313 0.95 7.78 12.00
CA SER A 313 1.75 8.97 11.71
C SER A 313 1.22 9.72 10.50
N PHE A 314 1.29 11.04 10.52
CA PHE A 314 0.88 11.89 9.40
C PHE A 314 1.77 13.12 9.28
N ILE A 315 1.79 13.70 8.07
CA ILE A 315 2.28 15.04 7.78
C ILE A 315 1.18 15.83 7.08
N ALA A 316 1.00 17.10 7.47
CA ALA A 316 -0.13 17.89 7.01
C ALA A 316 0.23 19.40 6.95
N TYR A 317 -0.64 20.18 6.30
CA TYR A 317 -0.54 21.64 6.29
C TYR A 317 -1.93 22.30 6.36
N LYS A 318 -1.92 23.55 6.83
CA LYS A 318 -3.05 24.47 6.82
C LYS A 318 -2.49 25.89 6.69
N GLY A 319 -2.80 26.57 5.59
CA GLY A 319 -2.17 27.85 5.27
C GLY A 319 -0.64 27.74 5.22
N ASN A 320 0.04 28.57 6.00
CA ASN A 320 1.50 28.56 6.16
C ASN A 320 2.01 27.71 7.36
N LEU A 321 1.14 26.89 7.97
CA LEU A 321 1.51 26.00 9.06
C LEU A 321 1.73 24.57 8.54
N VAL A 322 2.82 23.96 8.96
CA VAL A 322 3.06 22.52 8.84
C VAL A 322 2.69 21.82 10.14
N TYR A 323 2.08 20.66 10.02
CA TYR A 323 1.74 19.77 11.13
C TYR A 323 2.37 18.41 10.94
N ILE A 324 2.99 17.89 11.98
CA ILE A 324 3.40 16.49 12.08
C ILE A 324 2.79 15.88 13.33
N GLY A 325 2.42 14.62 13.30
CA GLY A 325 1.82 14.03 14.49
C GLY A 325 1.42 12.58 14.35
N VAL A 326 0.87 12.06 15.45
CA VAL A 326 0.42 10.68 15.59
C VAL A 326 -1.00 10.66 16.17
N VAL A 327 -1.95 10.08 15.45
CA VAL A 327 -3.27 9.75 15.99
C VAL A 327 -3.19 8.34 16.58
N ARG A 328 -3.60 8.21 17.85
CA ARG A 328 -3.50 6.95 18.58
C ARG A 328 -4.76 6.12 18.43
N ASN A 329 -4.59 4.81 18.35
CA ASN A 329 -5.67 3.83 18.26
C ASN A 329 -6.71 4.17 17.17
N ALA A 330 -6.23 4.51 15.99
CA ALA A 330 -7.06 4.88 14.84
C ALA A 330 -6.75 4.03 13.62
N THR A 331 -7.75 3.79 12.77
CA THR A 331 -7.57 3.35 11.39
C THR A 331 -7.10 4.54 10.54
N VAL A 332 -6.58 4.28 9.35
CA VAL A 332 -6.16 5.37 8.45
C VAL A 332 -7.35 6.25 8.02
N ALA A 333 -8.55 5.66 7.85
CA ALA A 333 -9.77 6.42 7.55
C ALA A 333 -10.20 7.32 8.72
N GLU A 334 -10.07 6.85 9.94
CA GLU A 334 -10.36 7.68 11.14
C GLU A 334 -9.36 8.83 11.28
N VAL A 335 -8.08 8.62 10.92
CA VAL A 335 -7.10 9.73 10.87
C VAL A 335 -7.56 10.83 9.91
N ALA A 336 -8.04 10.50 8.71
CA ALA A 336 -8.56 11.48 7.77
C ALA A 336 -9.73 12.27 8.36
N LYS A 337 -10.64 11.61 9.09
CA LYS A 337 -11.76 12.29 9.79
C LYS A 337 -11.27 13.20 10.92
N VAL A 338 -10.34 12.75 11.74
CA VAL A 338 -9.71 13.54 12.82
C VAL A 338 -9.07 14.81 12.24
N LEU A 339 -8.28 14.68 11.19
CA LEU A 339 -7.60 15.81 10.56
C LEU A 339 -8.59 16.78 9.88
N LYS A 340 -9.68 16.28 9.27
CA LYS A 340 -10.75 17.12 8.73
C LYS A 340 -11.45 17.91 9.86
N THR A 341 -11.76 17.27 10.97
CA THR A 341 -12.37 17.93 12.14
C THR A 341 -11.48 19.06 12.68
N LEU A 342 -10.15 18.89 12.63
CA LEU A 342 -9.18 19.93 12.98
C LEU A 342 -9.06 21.04 11.91
N GLY A 343 -9.74 20.93 10.78
CA GLY A 343 -9.69 21.91 9.70
C GLY A 343 -8.38 21.92 8.92
N ILE A 344 -7.68 20.78 8.84
CA ILE A 344 -6.47 20.60 8.04
C ILE A 344 -6.84 20.66 6.55
N GLU A 345 -6.02 21.34 5.73
CA GLU A 345 -6.27 21.52 4.30
C GLU A 345 -5.71 20.36 3.45
N GLY A 346 -4.51 19.89 3.79
CA GLY A 346 -3.89 18.79 3.07
C GLY A 346 -3.07 17.91 3.99
N ALA A 347 -3.15 16.57 3.79
CA ALA A 347 -2.46 15.62 4.64
C ALA A 347 -2.13 14.32 3.91
N LEU A 348 -0.96 13.77 4.21
CA LEU A 348 -0.51 12.45 3.81
C LEU A 348 -0.38 11.53 5.02
N ASN A 349 -0.80 10.28 4.85
CA ASN A 349 -0.44 9.22 5.79
C ASN A 349 1.05 8.92 5.66
N LEU A 350 1.70 8.63 6.79
CA LEU A 350 3.08 8.17 6.85
C LEU A 350 3.10 6.70 7.27
N ASP A 351 4.29 6.09 7.22
CA ASP A 351 4.46 4.73 7.74
C ASP A 351 4.07 4.67 9.22
N SER A 352 3.58 3.52 9.64
CA SER A 352 2.94 3.34 10.95
C SER A 352 3.35 2.00 11.59
N GLY A 353 2.64 1.55 12.62
CA GLY A 353 2.98 0.32 13.33
C GLY A 353 4.36 0.39 13.99
N GLY A 354 5.23 -0.56 13.70
CA GLY A 354 6.60 -0.62 14.23
C GLY A 354 7.48 0.58 13.85
N SER A 355 7.11 1.33 12.81
CA SER A 355 7.85 2.53 12.35
C SER A 355 7.38 3.82 13.04
N THR A 356 6.21 3.82 13.71
CA THR A 356 5.66 5.02 14.34
C THR A 356 6.64 5.62 15.34
N THR A 357 7.11 6.80 15.02
CA THR A 357 8.09 7.53 15.85
C THR A 357 7.88 9.02 15.72
N PHE A 358 7.73 9.71 16.85
CA PHE A 358 7.61 11.16 16.91
C PHE A 358 8.48 11.73 18.02
N TRP A 359 9.36 12.64 17.66
CA TRP A 359 10.35 13.24 18.56
C TRP A 359 10.20 14.75 18.62
N VAL A 360 10.20 15.33 19.83
CA VAL A 360 10.01 16.76 20.06
C VAL A 360 10.93 17.21 21.20
N ASN A 361 11.74 18.22 20.96
CA ASN A 361 12.54 18.90 21.98
C ASN A 361 13.29 17.95 22.93
N GLY A 362 14.06 17.01 22.38
CA GLY A 362 14.95 16.13 23.19
C GLY A 362 14.31 14.81 23.62
N LYS A 363 13.04 14.52 23.29
CA LYS A 363 12.37 13.29 23.74
C LYS A 363 11.42 12.70 22.71
N TYR A 364 11.24 11.39 22.78
CA TYR A 364 10.18 10.71 22.05
C TYR A 364 8.83 10.96 22.72
N VAL A 365 7.85 11.43 21.95
CA VAL A 365 6.43 11.52 22.35
C VAL A 365 5.66 10.31 21.84
N ALA A 366 6.15 9.68 20.77
CA ALA A 366 5.77 8.34 20.33
C ALA A 366 7.02 7.58 19.88
N GLY A 367 7.11 6.30 20.13
CA GLY A 367 8.30 5.49 19.85
C GLY A 367 9.17 5.19 21.09
N PRO A 368 10.47 4.91 20.93
CA PRO A 368 11.22 4.87 19.69
C PRO A 368 10.69 3.80 18.72
N GLY A 369 10.56 4.16 17.45
CA GLY A 369 10.24 3.25 16.38
C GLY A 369 11.42 2.35 15.98
N ARG A 370 11.26 1.52 14.93
CA ARG A 370 12.40 0.86 14.29
C ARG A 370 13.31 1.91 13.65
N GLN A 371 14.56 1.56 13.41
CA GLN A 371 15.43 2.37 12.58
C GLN A 371 14.89 2.44 11.16
N THR A 372 15.02 3.57 10.49
CA THR A 372 14.48 3.85 9.17
C THR A 372 15.54 4.39 8.24
N PRO A 373 15.41 4.27 6.91
CA PRO A 373 16.38 4.86 5.98
C PRO A 373 16.30 6.40 5.90
N PHE A 374 15.21 6.99 6.41
CA PHE A 374 14.97 8.44 6.39
C PHE A 374 14.07 8.88 7.54
N GLY A 375 14.11 10.20 7.84
CA GLY A 375 13.22 10.87 8.78
C GLY A 375 12.85 12.26 8.27
N ILE A 376 11.65 12.72 8.61
CA ILE A 376 11.19 14.08 8.36
C ILE A 376 11.54 14.93 9.56
N VAL A 377 12.22 16.05 9.35
CA VAL A 377 12.79 16.88 10.41
C VAL A 377 12.35 18.34 10.22
N LEU A 378 11.91 18.97 11.30
CA LEU A 378 11.62 20.41 11.36
C LEU A 378 12.81 21.15 11.95
N VAL A 379 13.35 22.10 11.19
CA VAL A 379 14.50 22.91 11.56
C VAL A 379 14.14 24.39 11.55
N LYS A 380 14.75 25.18 12.40
CA LYS A 380 14.60 26.65 12.35
C LYS A 380 15.27 27.20 11.09
N LYS A 381 14.69 28.22 10.50
CA LYS A 381 15.31 29.01 9.41
C LYS A 381 16.41 29.91 9.94
#